data_47ffeb9d0af7596f6f974e6f388507ab
#
_entry.id   47ffeb9d0af7596f6f974e6f388507ab
#
_cell.length_a   1.000
_cell.length_b   1.000
_cell.length_c   1.000
_cell.angle_alpha   90.00
_cell.angle_beta   90.00
_cell.angle_gamma   90.00
#
_symmetry.space_group_name_H-M   'P 1'
#
loop_
_entity.id
_entity.type
_entity.pdbx_description
1 polymer ?
#
loop_
_entity_poly.entity_id
_entity_poly.type
_entity_poly.pdbx_seq_one_letter_code
_entity_poly.pdbx_strand_id
1 'polypeptide(L)' 'MAVYYVNNNAQPTGEHEVHMTGCSYMPTSKTNLGDHATCQSAVRAAKQYYTNVDGCYYCARACHTR' A
#
# COMPACT_ATOMS: atom_id res chain seq x y z
N MET A 1 15.48 -3.35 1.96
CA MET A 1 14.28 -3.20 1.13
C MET A 1 13.22 -4.19 1.60
N ALA A 2 11.98 -3.86 1.41
CA ALA A 2 10.87 -4.73 1.81
C ALA A 2 9.89 -4.91 0.67
N VAL A 3 9.17 -6.03 0.66
CA VAL A 3 8.10 -6.27 -0.31
C VAL A 3 6.87 -5.50 0.16
N TYR A 4 6.26 -4.76 -0.75
CA TYR A 4 5.04 -4.01 -0.50
C TYR A 4 3.87 -4.61 -1.29
N TYR A 5 2.66 -4.37 -0.79
CA TYR A 5 1.42 -4.87 -1.38
C TYR A 5 0.39 -3.75 -1.40
N VAL A 6 -0.49 -3.77 -2.39
CA VAL A 6 -1.65 -2.89 -2.40
C VAL A 6 -2.91 -3.72 -2.20
N ASN A 7 -3.80 -3.24 -1.33
CA ASN A 7 -5.08 -3.89 -1.07
C ASN A 7 -5.94 -3.80 -2.33
N ASN A 8 -6.43 -4.95 -2.82
CA ASN A 8 -7.31 -4.98 -3.98
C ASN A 8 -8.69 -4.40 -3.69
N ASN A 9 -9.05 -4.27 -2.42
CA ASN A 9 -10.32 -3.68 -2.00
C ASN A 9 -10.08 -2.26 -1.49
N ALA A 10 -10.92 -1.33 -1.95
CA ALA A 10 -10.82 0.06 -1.51
C ALA A 10 -11.37 0.22 -0.10
N GLN A 11 -10.82 1.18 0.63
CA GLN A 11 -11.39 1.64 1.90
C GLN A 11 -12.74 2.32 1.64
N PRO A 12 -13.57 2.49 2.68
CA PRO A 12 -14.84 3.22 2.51
C PRO A 12 -14.67 4.61 1.90
N THR A 13 -13.52 5.24 2.10
CA THR A 13 -13.20 6.56 1.52
C THR A 13 -12.66 6.45 0.10
N GLY A 14 -12.49 5.24 -0.44
CA GLY A 14 -12.17 5.00 -1.85
C GLY A 14 -10.71 4.70 -2.17
N GLU A 15 -9.80 4.86 -1.23
CA GLU A 15 -8.38 4.60 -1.50
C GLU A 15 -8.02 3.13 -1.27
N HIS A 16 -7.07 2.64 -2.07
CA HIS A 16 -6.47 1.31 -1.89
C HIS A 16 -5.19 1.47 -1.08
N GLU A 17 -5.12 0.81 0.07
CA GLU A 17 -3.97 0.97 0.97
C GLU A 17 -2.77 0.15 0.53
N VAL A 18 -1.58 0.75 0.65
CA VAL A 18 -0.30 0.09 0.42
C VAL A 18 0.28 -0.33 1.75
N HIS A 19 0.64 -1.61 1.87
CA HIS A 19 1.15 -2.21 3.09
C HIS A 19 2.54 -2.80 2.86
N MET A 20 3.36 -2.74 3.90
CA MET A 20 4.67 -3.39 3.91
C MET A 20 4.52 -4.80 4.50
N THR A 21 5.34 -5.74 4.04
CA THR A 21 5.41 -7.10 4.58
C THR A 21 5.49 -7.06 6.12
N GLY A 22 4.69 -7.89 6.76
CA GLY A 22 4.65 -7.99 8.22
C GLY A 22 3.64 -7.09 8.89
N CYS A 23 2.92 -6.28 8.12
CA CYS A 23 1.87 -5.42 8.68
C CYS A 23 0.73 -6.28 9.26
N SER A 24 0.31 -5.97 10.51
CA SER A 24 -0.81 -6.69 11.14
C SER A 24 -2.13 -6.48 10.43
N TYR A 25 -2.22 -5.44 9.61
CA TYR A 25 -3.45 -5.08 8.90
C TYR A 25 -3.39 -5.50 7.43
N MET A 26 -2.47 -6.38 7.08
CA MET A 26 -2.30 -6.88 5.71
C MET A 26 -3.60 -7.55 5.24
N PRO A 27 -4.15 -7.13 4.09
CA PRO A 27 -5.38 -7.74 3.57
C PRO A 27 -5.10 -9.12 2.98
N THR A 28 -6.14 -9.93 2.86
CA THR A 28 -6.05 -11.23 2.19
C THR A 28 -5.93 -11.04 0.67
N SER A 29 -6.79 -10.19 0.11
CA SER A 29 -6.78 -9.91 -1.33
C SER A 29 -5.87 -8.72 -1.60
N LYS A 30 -4.71 -8.96 -2.21
CA LYS A 30 -3.69 -7.93 -2.42
C LYS A 30 -2.89 -8.22 -3.68
N THR A 31 -2.24 -7.19 -4.19
CA THR A 31 -1.33 -7.30 -5.32
C THR A 31 0.09 -7.00 -4.85
N ASN A 32 1.02 -7.88 -5.18
CA ASN A 32 2.44 -7.74 -4.85
C ASN A 32 3.04 -6.61 -5.69
N LEU A 33 3.63 -5.62 -5.02
CA LEU A 33 4.26 -4.48 -5.69
C LEU A 33 5.76 -4.65 -5.86
N GLY A 34 6.34 -5.73 -5.33
CA GLY A 34 7.77 -5.98 -5.37
C GLY A 34 8.52 -5.32 -4.24
N ASP A 35 9.84 -5.41 -4.30
CA ASP A 35 10.74 -4.81 -3.29
C ASP A 35 10.88 -3.32 -3.51
N HIS A 36 10.77 -2.55 -2.44
CA HIS A 36 10.95 -1.11 -2.47
C HIS A 36 11.74 -0.66 -1.25
N ALA A 37 12.61 0.32 -1.45
CA ALA A 37 13.39 0.90 -0.36
C ALA A 37 12.53 1.82 0.51
N THR A 38 11.47 2.40 -0.07
CA THR A 38 10.60 3.36 0.62
C THR A 38 9.16 3.11 0.26
N CYS A 39 8.23 3.57 1.11
CA CYS A 39 6.82 3.49 0.79
C CYS A 39 6.42 4.41 -0.36
N GLN A 40 7.17 5.51 -0.57
CA GLN A 40 6.90 6.41 -1.68
C GLN A 40 7.02 5.71 -3.03
N SER A 41 8.07 4.91 -3.18
CA SER A 41 8.29 4.11 -4.39
C SER A 41 7.16 3.08 -4.56
N ALA A 42 6.75 2.44 -3.46
CA ALA A 42 5.68 1.44 -3.49
C ALA A 42 4.33 2.07 -3.85
N VAL A 43 4.02 3.23 -3.30
CA VAL A 43 2.78 3.96 -3.62
C VAL A 43 2.76 4.34 -5.10
N ARG A 44 3.91 4.77 -5.64
CA ARG A 44 4.02 5.09 -7.07
C ARG A 44 3.74 3.85 -7.92
N ALA A 45 4.26 2.69 -7.53
CA ALA A 45 4.01 1.44 -8.24
C ALA A 45 2.53 1.06 -8.18
N ALA A 46 1.89 1.27 -7.03
CA ALA A 46 0.46 0.96 -6.85
C ALA A 46 -0.43 1.79 -7.79
N LYS A 47 0.00 2.97 -8.17
CA LYS A 47 -0.78 3.84 -9.08
C LYS A 47 -0.91 3.27 -10.48
N GLN A 48 -0.13 2.24 -10.82
CA GLN A 48 -0.30 1.52 -12.08
C GLN A 48 -1.52 0.61 -12.06
N TYR A 49 -2.01 0.27 -10.89
CA TYR A 49 -3.18 -0.62 -10.72
C TYR A 49 -4.42 0.15 -10.33
N TYR A 50 -4.29 1.17 -9.50
CA TYR A 50 -5.41 1.96 -8.97
C TYR A 50 -5.04 3.43 -8.94
N THR A 51 -5.98 4.30 -9.30
CA THR A 51 -5.71 5.75 -9.33
C THR A 51 -5.70 6.35 -7.93
N ASN A 52 -6.48 5.81 -7.00
CA ASN A 52 -6.59 6.33 -5.65
C ASN A 52 -5.93 5.36 -4.68
N VAL A 53 -4.70 5.67 -4.27
CA VAL A 53 -3.91 4.84 -3.36
C VAL A 53 -3.37 5.68 -2.22
N ASP A 54 -3.12 5.04 -1.07
CA ASP A 54 -2.60 5.70 0.11
C ASP A 54 -1.77 4.71 0.91
N GLY A 55 -0.83 5.19 1.72
CA GLY A 55 -0.03 4.35 2.59
C GLY A 55 -0.82 3.93 3.83
N CYS A 56 -0.58 2.71 4.30
CA CYS A 56 -1.17 2.23 5.55
C CYS A 56 -0.69 3.10 6.71
N TYR A 57 -1.61 3.49 7.59
CA TYR A 57 -1.29 4.31 8.76
C TYR A 57 -0.22 3.66 9.65
N TYR A 58 -0.25 2.35 9.76
CA TYR A 58 0.62 1.63 10.70
C TYR A 58 1.96 1.23 10.12
N CYS A 59 2.01 0.72 8.89
CA CYS A 59 3.24 0.18 8.31
C CYS A 59 3.86 1.06 7.22
N ALA A 60 3.14 2.05 6.73
CA ALA A 60 3.62 2.97 5.69
C ALA A 60 3.21 4.40 6.06
N ARG A 61 3.46 4.77 7.29
CA ARG A 61 2.96 6.03 7.88
C ARG A 61 3.44 7.27 7.15
N ALA A 62 4.67 7.24 6.65
CA ALA A 62 5.23 8.38 5.90
C ALA A 62 4.44 8.65 4.62
N CYS A 63 3.70 7.67 4.12
CA CYS A 63 2.90 7.79 2.89
C CYS A 63 1.40 7.91 3.17
N HIS A 64 1.01 7.88 4.44
CA HIS A 64 -0.40 8.00 4.81
C HIS A 64 -0.80 9.47 4.80
N THR A 65 -1.85 9.81 4.02
CA THR A 65 -2.30 11.18 3.86
C THR A 65 -3.70 11.43 4.39
N ARG A 66 -4.41 10.39 4.87
CA ARG A 66 -5.81 10.50 5.28
C ARG A 66 -6.04 10.19 6.74
#